data_2498c9734731d282e417f7377602b988
#
_entry.id   2498c9734731d282e417f7377602b988
#
_cell.length_a   1.000
_cell.length_b   1.000
_cell.length_c   1.000
_cell.angle_alpha   90.00
_cell.angle_beta   90.00
_cell.angle_gamma   90.00
#
_symmetry.space_group_name_H-M   'P 1'
#
loop_
_entity.id
_entity.type
_entity.pdbx_description
1 polymer ?
#
loop_
_entity_poly.entity_id
_entity_poly.type
_entity_poly.pdbx_seq_one_letter_code
_entity_poly.pdbx_strand_id
1 'polypeptide(L)'
;MLTQRYQERFGEDCFRNCDVVDMTFACIGAVDALHTTLDWAARSSEEDDRIGIVIFSDNAKYDLESSGEYTQGAGGGALLIRQNPRLLEVPDCWGVSTTPVHDFFKPRRNVSIRSVISNVMTLAQEAGQSVKKGIVERMVKHLPESTVRRLGIFAHGEESVSVHRDEPVFDGQFSNRCYQQAVRQAFYN
;
A
#
# COMPACT_ATOMS: atom_id res chain seq x y z
N MET A 1 14.15 -14.38 -3.34
CA MET A 1 13.95 -15.60 -2.50
C MET A 1 13.03 -16.64 -3.14
N LEU A 2 11.81 -16.34 -3.56
CA LEU A 2 10.96 -17.30 -4.31
C LEU A 2 11.57 -17.60 -5.69
N THR A 3 11.92 -16.58 -6.45
CA THR A 3 12.55 -16.71 -7.78
C THR A 3 13.77 -17.63 -7.74
N GLN A 4 14.65 -17.43 -6.79
CA GLN A 4 15.87 -18.24 -6.63
C GLN A 4 15.56 -19.72 -6.39
N ARG A 5 14.59 -20.06 -5.51
CA ARG A 5 14.19 -21.44 -5.25
C ARG A 5 13.59 -22.13 -6.47
N TYR A 6 12.85 -21.38 -7.31
CA TYR A 6 12.29 -21.91 -8.53
C TYR A 6 13.35 -22.11 -9.60
N GLN A 7 14.31 -21.20 -9.71
CA GLN A 7 15.45 -21.36 -10.63
C GLN A 7 16.32 -22.57 -10.27
N GLU A 8 16.57 -22.79 -8.99
CA GLU A 8 17.28 -23.99 -8.51
C GLU A 8 16.56 -25.29 -8.89
N ARG A 9 15.23 -25.28 -8.95
CA ARG A 9 14.41 -26.47 -9.23
C ARG A 9 14.10 -26.67 -10.72
N PHE A 10 13.89 -25.59 -11.45
CA PHE A 10 13.37 -25.62 -12.84
C PHE A 10 14.33 -25.02 -13.87
N GLY A 11 15.52 -24.61 -13.45
CA GLY A 11 16.55 -23.99 -14.29
C GLY A 11 16.51 -22.46 -14.27
N GLU A 12 17.65 -21.86 -14.62
CA GLU A 12 17.85 -20.41 -14.55
C GLU A 12 16.90 -19.63 -15.48
N ASP A 13 16.47 -20.24 -16.57
CA ASP A 13 15.62 -19.64 -17.60
C ASP A 13 14.10 -19.76 -17.31
N CYS A 14 13.69 -20.34 -16.18
CA CYS A 14 12.26 -20.60 -15.91
C CYS A 14 11.38 -19.32 -15.85
N PHE A 15 11.99 -18.15 -15.69
CA PHE A 15 11.30 -16.84 -15.72
C PHE A 15 11.70 -15.95 -16.90
N ARG A 16 12.36 -16.50 -17.92
CA ARG A 16 12.87 -15.74 -19.06
C ARG A 16 11.80 -14.90 -19.78
N ASN A 17 10.60 -15.45 -19.90
CA ASN A 17 9.46 -14.80 -20.58
C ASN A 17 8.41 -14.32 -19.57
N CYS A 18 8.80 -14.05 -18.34
CA CYS A 18 7.90 -13.57 -17.30
C CYS A 18 8.08 -12.06 -17.13
N ASP A 19 7.00 -11.31 -17.34
CA ASP A 19 6.91 -9.89 -16.96
C ASP A 19 6.25 -9.77 -15.57
N VAL A 20 6.70 -8.83 -14.77
CA VAL A 20 6.20 -8.63 -13.41
C VAL A 20 5.88 -7.16 -13.20
N VAL A 21 4.63 -6.88 -12.87
CA VAL A 21 4.15 -5.53 -12.55
C VAL A 21 3.70 -5.50 -11.11
N ASP A 22 4.21 -4.55 -10.35
CA ASP A 22 3.77 -4.29 -8.98
C ASP A 22 2.73 -3.16 -8.99
N MET A 23 1.54 -3.45 -8.44
CA MET A 23 0.44 -2.51 -8.36
C MET A 23 0.07 -2.26 -6.90
N THR A 24 0.14 -1.00 -6.50
CA THR A 24 -0.23 -0.58 -5.15
C THR A 24 -1.37 0.40 -5.19
N PHE A 25 -2.58 -0.05 -4.91
CA PHE A 25 -3.76 0.79 -4.85
C PHE A 25 -4.67 0.36 -3.71
N ALA A 26 -4.31 0.70 -2.48
CA ALA A 26 -5.08 0.40 -1.27
C ALA A 26 -5.79 -0.98 -1.33
N CYS A 27 -7.07 -1.04 -0.97
CA CYS A 27 -7.86 -2.29 -0.90
C CYS A 27 -8.24 -2.87 -2.27
N ILE A 28 -8.12 -2.12 -3.37
CA ILE A 28 -8.60 -2.54 -4.71
C ILE A 28 -7.47 -2.82 -5.71
N GLY A 29 -6.21 -2.74 -5.31
CA GLY A 29 -5.09 -3.03 -6.21
C GLY A 29 -5.17 -4.41 -6.88
N ALA A 30 -5.72 -5.40 -6.19
CA ALA A 30 -5.96 -6.73 -6.75
C ALA A 30 -6.99 -6.73 -7.89
N VAL A 31 -8.01 -5.87 -7.83
CA VAL A 31 -9.03 -5.73 -8.87
C VAL A 31 -8.43 -5.06 -10.11
N ASP A 32 -7.62 -4.02 -9.93
CA ASP A 32 -6.92 -3.35 -11.03
C ASP A 32 -5.90 -4.29 -11.70
N ALA A 33 -5.18 -5.08 -10.90
CA ALA A 33 -4.26 -6.10 -11.40
C ALA A 33 -5.01 -7.19 -12.18
N LEU A 34 -6.16 -7.64 -11.68
CA LEU A 34 -7.02 -8.60 -12.36
C LEU A 34 -7.51 -8.06 -13.71
N HIS A 35 -8.07 -6.86 -13.73
CA HIS A 35 -8.56 -6.22 -14.96
C HIS A 35 -7.45 -6.11 -16.01
N THR A 36 -6.31 -5.55 -15.63
CA THR A 36 -5.16 -5.41 -16.53
C THR A 36 -4.66 -6.77 -17.06
N THR A 37 -4.67 -7.81 -16.21
CA THR A 37 -4.23 -9.15 -16.59
C THR A 37 -5.23 -9.83 -17.51
N LEU A 38 -6.53 -9.63 -17.31
CA LEU A 38 -7.59 -10.11 -18.20
C LEU A 38 -7.46 -9.49 -19.60
N ASP A 39 -7.28 -8.18 -19.68
CA ASP A 39 -7.07 -7.47 -20.96
C ASP A 39 -5.82 -7.97 -21.69
N TRP A 40 -4.75 -8.22 -20.95
CA TRP A 40 -3.52 -8.76 -21.52
C TRP A 40 -3.70 -10.22 -22.01
N ALA A 41 -4.39 -11.06 -21.26
CA ALA A 41 -4.67 -12.43 -21.62
C ALA A 41 -5.64 -12.53 -22.80
N ALA A 42 -6.63 -11.63 -22.90
CA ALA A 42 -7.59 -11.57 -24.00
C ALA A 42 -6.94 -11.30 -25.37
N ARG A 43 -5.75 -10.71 -25.40
CA ARG A 43 -4.97 -10.44 -26.63
C ARG A 43 -4.11 -11.65 -27.06
N SER A 44 -4.22 -12.78 -26.39
CA SER A 44 -3.54 -14.03 -26.74
C SER A 44 -4.04 -14.55 -28.09
N SER A 45 -3.16 -15.13 -28.88
CA SER A 45 -3.52 -15.88 -30.10
C SER A 45 -3.51 -17.39 -29.80
N GLU A 46 -4.00 -18.21 -30.74
CA GLU A 46 -3.96 -19.67 -30.59
C GLU A 46 -2.53 -20.21 -30.45
N GLU A 47 -1.54 -19.48 -30.98
CA GLU A 47 -0.11 -19.85 -30.90
C GLU A 47 0.58 -19.30 -29.66
N ASP A 48 -0.02 -18.31 -28.99
CA ASP A 48 0.56 -17.58 -27.84
C ASP A 48 -0.38 -17.72 -26.63
N ASP A 49 -0.33 -18.87 -25.95
CA ASP A 49 -1.12 -19.14 -24.73
C ASP A 49 -0.57 -18.34 -23.54
N ARG A 50 -1.02 -17.11 -23.40
CA ARG A 50 -0.62 -16.22 -22.32
C ARG A 50 -1.25 -16.65 -21.01
N ILE A 51 -0.42 -16.82 -20.02
CA ILE A 51 -0.83 -17.17 -18.66
C ILE A 51 -0.50 -16.00 -17.74
N GLY A 52 -1.51 -15.40 -17.14
CA GLY A 52 -1.35 -14.38 -16.11
C GLY A 52 -1.51 -14.96 -14.71
N ILE A 53 -0.77 -14.43 -13.75
CA ILE A 53 -0.94 -14.75 -12.33
C ILE A 53 -1.10 -13.45 -11.57
N VAL A 54 -2.27 -13.25 -10.98
CA VAL A 54 -2.52 -12.11 -10.09
C VAL A 54 -2.31 -12.58 -8.66
N ILE A 55 -1.30 -12.03 -8.00
CA ILE A 55 -0.99 -12.30 -6.60
C ILE A 55 -1.39 -11.07 -5.80
N PHE A 56 -2.13 -11.28 -4.73
CA PHE A 56 -2.56 -10.20 -3.86
C PHE A 56 -2.36 -10.55 -2.39
N SER A 57 -2.02 -9.54 -1.61
CA SER A 57 -1.94 -9.63 -0.16
C SER A 57 -2.29 -8.28 0.45
N ASP A 58 -3.00 -8.31 1.54
CA ASP A 58 -3.34 -7.11 2.32
C ASP A 58 -3.22 -7.39 3.81
N ASN A 59 -2.82 -6.38 4.55
CA ASN A 59 -2.78 -6.39 6.00
C ASN A 59 -3.35 -5.06 6.50
N ALA A 60 -4.69 -5.00 6.55
CA ALA A 60 -5.41 -3.83 6.98
C ALA A 60 -5.32 -3.64 8.49
N LYS A 61 -4.88 -2.46 8.91
CA LYS A 61 -4.77 -2.05 10.31
C LYS A 61 -5.50 -0.72 10.51
N TYR A 62 -6.19 -0.62 11.63
CA TYR A 62 -6.94 0.57 12.01
C TYR A 62 -6.69 0.88 13.50
N ASP A 63 -6.90 2.14 13.88
CA ASP A 63 -6.87 2.53 15.29
C ASP A 63 -7.95 1.78 16.07
N LEU A 64 -7.66 1.48 17.33
CA LEU A 64 -8.64 0.92 18.26
C LEU A 64 -9.83 1.89 18.41
N GLU A 65 -11.02 1.36 18.56
CA GLU A 65 -12.29 2.10 18.68
C GLU A 65 -12.63 2.96 17.45
N SER A 66 -11.90 2.78 16.34
CA SER A 66 -12.25 3.42 15.06
C SER A 66 -13.34 2.64 14.32
N SER A 67 -14.01 3.30 13.38
CA SER A 67 -15.01 2.64 12.50
C SER A 67 -14.43 1.51 11.64
N GLY A 68 -13.11 1.49 11.47
CA GLY A 68 -12.41 0.46 10.69
C GLY A 68 -11.96 -0.76 11.49
N GLU A 69 -11.95 -0.71 12.82
CA GLU A 69 -11.39 -1.77 13.66
C GLU A 69 -11.98 -3.16 13.37
N TYR A 70 -13.29 -3.25 13.17
CA TYR A 70 -13.97 -4.51 12.87
C TYR A 70 -13.68 -5.07 11.47
N THR A 71 -13.10 -4.27 10.59
CA THR A 71 -12.76 -4.66 9.21
C THR A 71 -11.27 -4.94 9.04
N GLN A 72 -10.47 -4.81 10.09
CA GLN A 72 -9.06 -5.09 10.01
C GLN A 72 -8.78 -6.58 9.90
N GLY A 73 -7.67 -6.92 9.26
CA GLY A 73 -7.26 -8.30 9.08
C GLY A 73 -6.13 -8.43 8.09
N ALA A 74 -5.67 -9.65 7.93
CA ALA A 74 -4.64 -9.99 6.94
C ALA A 74 -5.14 -11.12 6.05
N GLY A 75 -4.89 -10.99 4.76
CA GLY A 75 -5.26 -12.01 3.77
C GLY A 75 -4.37 -11.95 2.54
N GLY A 76 -4.45 -13.00 1.75
CA GLY A 76 -3.75 -13.07 0.48
C GLY A 76 -4.25 -14.21 -0.37
N GLY A 77 -3.98 -14.14 -1.66
CA GLY A 77 -4.36 -15.16 -2.61
C GLY A 77 -3.65 -15.01 -3.95
N ALA A 78 -3.96 -15.95 -4.84
CA ALA A 78 -3.48 -15.91 -6.21
C ALA A 78 -4.56 -16.42 -7.16
N LEU A 79 -4.68 -15.77 -8.32
CA LEU A 79 -5.58 -16.15 -9.41
C LEU A 79 -4.75 -16.50 -10.63
N LEU A 80 -5.05 -17.62 -11.25
CA LEU A 80 -4.50 -18.00 -12.55
C LEU A 80 -5.46 -17.55 -13.64
N ILE A 81 -4.98 -16.71 -14.52
CA ILE A 81 -5.73 -16.09 -15.62
C ILE A 81 -5.25 -16.67 -16.95
N ARG A 82 -6.19 -17.10 -17.77
CA ARG A 82 -5.92 -17.59 -19.13
C ARG A 82 -7.17 -17.55 -19.99
N GLN A 83 -7.03 -17.63 -21.30
CA GLN A 83 -8.15 -17.93 -22.19
C GLN A 83 -8.70 -19.32 -21.90
N ASN A 84 -9.96 -19.56 -22.18
CA ASN A 84 -10.65 -20.83 -21.95
C ASN A 84 -10.59 -21.25 -20.45
N PRO A 85 -11.17 -20.46 -19.56
CA PRO A 85 -11.13 -20.72 -18.13
C PRO A 85 -11.89 -21.99 -17.77
N ARG A 86 -11.49 -22.65 -16.65
CA ARG A 86 -12.12 -23.89 -16.19
C ARG A 86 -13.08 -23.70 -15.04
N LEU A 87 -12.93 -22.64 -14.27
CA LEU A 87 -13.68 -22.42 -13.03
C LEU A 87 -14.59 -21.22 -13.10
N LEU A 88 -14.10 -20.10 -13.59
CA LEU A 88 -14.80 -18.83 -13.63
C LEU A 88 -14.50 -18.13 -14.94
N GLU A 89 -15.53 -17.71 -15.65
CA GLU A 89 -15.42 -16.87 -16.83
C GLU A 89 -15.76 -15.44 -16.44
N VAL A 90 -14.92 -14.51 -16.86
CA VAL A 90 -15.17 -13.06 -16.74
C VAL A 90 -15.42 -12.52 -18.15
N PRO A 91 -16.67 -12.17 -18.49
CA PRO A 91 -17.00 -11.64 -19.79
C PRO A 91 -16.42 -10.23 -19.99
N ASP A 92 -16.22 -9.84 -21.23
CA ASP A 92 -15.76 -8.49 -21.59
C ASP A 92 -16.93 -7.49 -21.52
N CYS A 93 -17.48 -7.33 -20.32
CA CYS A 93 -18.50 -6.32 -20.04
C CYS A 93 -18.28 -5.73 -18.64
N TRP A 94 -17.96 -4.48 -18.58
CA TRP A 94 -17.64 -3.77 -17.37
C TRP A 94 -18.56 -2.58 -17.15
N GLY A 95 -19.26 -2.58 -16.02
CA GLY A 95 -19.95 -1.40 -15.55
C GLY A 95 -18.99 -0.51 -14.75
N VAL A 96 -18.95 0.76 -15.09
CA VAL A 96 -18.06 1.74 -14.43
C VAL A 96 -18.89 2.86 -13.80
N SER A 97 -18.52 3.21 -12.57
CA SER A 97 -19.07 4.40 -11.90
C SER A 97 -17.95 5.16 -11.22
N THR A 98 -17.90 6.46 -11.45
CA THR A 98 -16.93 7.36 -10.80
C THR A 98 -17.67 8.55 -10.21
N THR A 99 -17.59 8.68 -8.89
CA THR A 99 -18.14 9.83 -8.16
C THR A 99 -17.08 10.35 -7.19
N PRO A 100 -16.68 11.62 -7.27
CA PRO A 100 -15.74 12.19 -6.32
C PRO A 100 -16.39 12.30 -4.95
N VAL A 101 -15.74 11.72 -3.94
CA VAL A 101 -16.14 11.81 -2.54
C VAL A 101 -14.94 12.18 -1.69
N HIS A 102 -15.18 12.87 -0.58
CA HIS A 102 -14.16 13.24 0.40
C HIS A 102 -14.32 12.38 1.65
N ASP A 103 -13.84 11.14 1.54
CA ASP A 103 -13.87 10.16 2.63
C ASP A 103 -12.72 9.17 2.46
N PHE A 104 -12.44 8.36 3.48
CA PHE A 104 -11.41 7.33 3.48
C PHE A 104 -10.03 7.88 3.07
N PHE A 105 -9.42 8.66 3.93
CA PHE A 105 -8.12 9.29 3.67
C PHE A 105 -7.18 9.14 4.86
N LYS A 106 -5.89 9.24 4.62
CA LYS A 106 -4.88 9.27 5.67
C LYS A 106 -4.66 10.72 6.13
N PRO A 107 -5.10 11.09 7.34
CA PRO A 107 -4.91 12.44 7.84
C PRO A 107 -3.43 12.80 7.92
N ARG A 108 -3.11 14.06 7.68
CA ARG A 108 -1.78 14.59 7.96
C ARG A 108 -1.72 15.06 9.41
N ARG A 109 -0.59 14.81 10.05
CA ARG A 109 -0.24 15.42 11.35
C ARG A 109 1.10 16.10 11.22
N ASN A 110 1.25 17.22 11.91
CA ASN A 110 2.54 17.89 12.03
C ASN A 110 3.29 17.28 13.22
N VAL A 111 4.46 16.73 12.95
CA VAL A 111 5.35 16.18 13.97
C VAL A 111 6.44 17.22 14.21
N SER A 112 6.45 17.80 15.40
CA SER A 112 7.51 18.73 15.80
C SER A 112 8.79 17.94 16.08
N ILE A 113 9.90 18.36 15.48
CA ILE A 113 11.24 17.81 15.74
C ILE A 113 11.55 17.87 17.24
N ARG A 114 11.15 18.96 17.90
CA ARG A 114 11.31 19.14 19.34
C ARG A 114 10.55 18.09 20.15
N SER A 115 9.33 17.73 19.73
CA SER A 115 8.54 16.67 20.38
C SER A 115 9.19 15.29 20.19
N VAL A 116 9.72 15.00 19.00
CA VAL A 116 10.44 13.75 18.75
C VAL A 116 11.66 13.65 19.64
N ILE A 117 12.47 14.71 19.72
CA ILE A 117 13.65 14.74 20.58
C ILE A 117 13.24 14.55 22.07
N SER A 118 12.18 15.23 22.50
CA SER A 118 11.68 15.09 23.88
C SER A 118 11.26 13.66 24.19
N ASN A 119 10.51 13.02 23.29
CA ASN A 119 10.07 11.64 23.47
C ASN A 119 11.26 10.66 23.50
N VAL A 120 12.23 10.83 22.62
CA VAL A 120 13.46 10.01 22.62
C VAL A 120 14.22 10.16 23.94
N MET A 121 14.28 11.36 24.48
CA MET A 121 14.92 11.63 25.78
C MET A 121 14.17 10.98 26.95
N THR A 122 12.84 11.02 26.93
CA THR A 122 12.00 10.36 27.94
C THR A 122 12.24 8.85 27.92
N LEU A 123 12.18 8.24 26.72
CA LEU A 123 12.44 6.80 26.54
C LEU A 123 13.86 6.41 27.00
N ALA A 124 14.87 7.23 26.70
CA ALA A 124 16.23 6.97 27.15
C ALA A 124 16.35 7.03 28.69
N GLN A 125 15.66 7.98 29.34
CA GLN A 125 15.62 8.08 30.80
C GLN A 125 14.92 6.87 31.43
N GLU A 126 13.78 6.44 30.88
CA GLU A 126 13.07 5.24 31.31
C GLU A 126 13.92 3.97 31.14
N ALA A 127 14.76 3.93 30.11
CA ALA A 127 15.74 2.87 29.88
C ALA A 127 17.03 2.99 30.77
N GLY A 128 17.03 3.93 31.73
CA GLY A 128 18.18 4.14 32.60
C GLY A 128 19.38 4.86 31.95
N GLN A 129 19.20 5.43 30.79
CA GLN A 129 20.24 6.17 30.07
C GLN A 129 20.15 7.66 30.37
N SER A 130 21.27 8.31 30.70
CA SER A 130 21.35 9.76 30.93
C SER A 130 21.75 10.47 29.63
N VAL A 131 20.78 11.09 28.96
CA VAL A 131 21.03 11.95 27.78
C VAL A 131 20.90 13.42 28.17
N LYS A 132 21.99 14.19 28.03
CA LYS A 132 21.93 15.64 28.32
C LYS A 132 21.23 16.35 27.15
N LYS A 133 20.11 17.01 27.44
CA LYS A 133 19.23 17.71 26.48
C LYS A 133 20.01 18.63 25.51
N GLY A 134 20.95 19.42 25.98
CA GLY A 134 21.73 20.33 25.13
C GLY A 134 22.76 19.64 24.21
N ILE A 135 23.00 18.32 24.33
CA ILE A 135 23.88 17.58 23.42
C ILE A 135 23.13 17.27 22.13
N VAL A 136 21.91 16.76 22.22
CA VAL A 136 21.10 16.40 21.05
C VAL A 136 20.78 17.65 20.22
N GLU A 137 20.38 18.74 20.85
CA GLU A 137 20.11 20.01 20.18
C GLU A 137 21.35 20.55 19.44
N ARG A 138 22.54 20.45 20.06
CA ARG A 138 23.81 20.83 19.42
C ARG A 138 24.20 19.89 18.29
N MET A 139 23.98 18.60 18.43
CA MET A 139 24.28 17.63 17.38
C MET A 139 23.42 17.89 16.14
N VAL A 140 22.14 18.13 16.27
CA VAL A 140 21.25 18.45 15.15
C VAL A 140 21.64 19.76 14.48
N LYS A 141 22.01 20.79 15.25
CA LYS A 141 22.42 22.10 14.72
C LYS A 141 23.75 22.11 13.97
N HIS A 142 24.64 21.19 14.29
CA HIS A 142 26.00 21.13 13.70
C HIS A 142 26.23 19.94 12.78
N LEU A 143 25.16 19.24 12.35
CA LEU A 143 25.31 18.17 11.37
C LEU A 143 25.77 18.73 10.01
N PRO A 144 26.74 18.06 9.34
CA PRO A 144 27.10 18.42 8.00
C PRO A 144 25.89 18.33 7.05
N GLU A 145 25.78 19.25 6.09
CA GLU A 145 24.67 19.29 5.13
C GLU A 145 24.46 17.95 4.39
N SER A 146 25.54 17.25 4.08
CA SER A 146 25.48 15.91 3.48
C SER A 146 24.83 14.87 4.38
N THR A 147 24.96 15.00 5.70
CA THR A 147 24.33 14.13 6.70
C THR A 147 22.85 14.51 6.87
N VAL A 148 22.56 15.80 6.89
CA VAL A 148 21.19 16.32 6.97
C VAL A 148 20.37 15.84 5.76
N ARG A 149 20.92 15.90 4.55
CA ARG A 149 20.26 15.38 3.34
C ARG A 149 19.96 13.88 3.40
N ARG A 150 20.79 13.08 4.07
CA ARG A 150 20.55 11.64 4.25
C ARG A 150 19.52 11.33 5.33
N LEU A 151 19.32 12.21 6.27
CA LEU A 151 18.34 12.05 7.37
C LEU A 151 16.91 12.38 6.95
N GLY A 152 16.66 12.79 5.70
CA GLY A 152 15.33 13.05 5.13
C GLY A 152 14.52 14.07 5.92
N ILE A 153 13.74 13.63 6.89
CA ILE A 153 12.83 14.44 7.72
C ILE A 153 13.55 15.65 8.38
N PHE A 154 14.83 15.54 8.67
CA PHE A 154 15.61 16.59 9.31
C PHE A 154 16.33 17.49 8.29
N ALA A 155 16.13 17.27 7.00
CA ALA A 155 16.93 17.87 5.94
C ALA A 155 16.70 19.37 5.72
N HIS A 156 15.60 19.93 6.17
CA HIS A 156 15.20 21.29 5.78
C HIS A 156 15.17 22.31 6.92
N GLY A 157 15.65 21.97 8.11
CA GLY A 157 15.67 22.88 9.25
C GLY A 157 14.28 23.35 9.72
N GLU A 158 13.22 22.72 9.25
CA GLU A 158 11.86 23.01 9.65
C GLU A 158 11.60 22.55 11.08
N GLU A 159 10.89 23.37 11.86
CA GLU A 159 10.53 23.01 13.22
C GLU A 159 9.52 21.85 13.30
N SER A 160 8.80 21.62 12.22
CA SER A 160 7.83 20.53 12.12
C SER A 160 7.76 19.96 10.71
N VAL A 161 7.45 18.67 10.63
CA VAL A 161 7.25 17.94 9.38
C VAL A 161 5.83 17.39 9.35
N SER A 162 5.15 17.58 8.22
CA SER A 162 3.83 16.99 8.00
C SER A 162 3.99 15.55 7.53
N VAL A 163 3.48 14.63 8.31
CA VAL A 163 3.49 13.20 8.00
C VAL A 163 2.06 12.68 7.89
N HIS A 164 1.82 11.70 7.01
CA HIS A 164 0.56 10.98 7.00
C HIS A 164 0.49 10.02 8.19
N ARG A 165 -0.70 9.82 8.73
CA ARG A 165 -0.95 8.70 9.64
C ARG A 165 -0.87 7.39 8.84
N ASP A 166 -0.46 6.34 9.50
CA ASP A 166 -0.42 5.01 8.88
C ASP A 166 -1.83 4.48 8.66
N GLU A 167 -2.72 4.75 9.61
CA GLU A 167 -4.11 4.32 9.58
C GLU A 167 -5.00 5.35 8.87
N PRO A 168 -5.88 4.91 7.97
CA PRO A 168 -6.89 5.78 7.37
C PRO A 168 -8.02 6.08 8.36
N VAL A 169 -8.71 7.20 8.14
CA VAL A 169 -9.97 7.54 8.81
C VAL A 169 -11.09 7.63 7.78
N PHE A 170 -12.29 7.23 8.16
CA PHE A 170 -13.47 7.29 7.31
C PHE A 170 -14.75 7.26 8.14
N ASP A 171 -15.85 7.77 7.57
CA ASP A 171 -17.20 7.56 8.11
C ASP A 171 -17.77 6.25 7.53
N GLY A 172 -17.89 5.23 8.35
CA GLY A 172 -18.34 3.90 7.92
C GLY A 172 -19.74 3.90 7.29
N GLN A 173 -20.67 4.71 7.78
CA GLN A 173 -22.01 4.82 7.21
C GLN A 173 -22.02 5.55 5.87
N PHE A 174 -21.28 6.64 5.77
CA PHE A 174 -21.14 7.39 4.54
C PHE A 174 -20.42 6.56 3.47
N SER A 175 -19.30 5.93 3.81
CA SER A 175 -18.56 5.03 2.93
C SER A 175 -19.44 3.91 2.37
N ASN A 176 -20.26 3.28 3.21
CA ASN A 176 -21.16 2.21 2.78
C ASN A 176 -22.23 2.73 1.79
N ARG A 177 -22.80 3.93 2.03
CA ARG A 177 -23.74 4.54 1.07
C ARG A 177 -23.07 4.84 -0.27
N CYS A 178 -21.85 5.37 -0.25
CA CYS A 178 -21.08 5.62 -1.47
C CYS A 178 -20.83 4.34 -2.26
N TYR A 179 -20.44 3.26 -1.58
CA TYR A 179 -20.24 1.95 -2.18
C TYR A 179 -21.53 1.42 -2.84
N GLN A 180 -22.65 1.43 -2.13
CA GLN A 180 -23.93 0.96 -2.65
C GLN A 180 -24.39 1.77 -3.87
N GLN A 181 -24.19 3.09 -3.84
CA GLN A 181 -24.51 3.96 -4.97
C GLN A 181 -23.63 3.66 -6.18
N ALA A 182 -22.32 3.52 -5.97
CA ALA A 182 -21.37 3.21 -7.04
C ALA A 182 -21.69 1.87 -7.71
N VAL A 183 -21.98 0.82 -6.93
CA VAL A 183 -22.37 -0.50 -7.45
C VAL A 183 -23.64 -0.42 -8.28
N ARG A 184 -24.67 0.29 -7.81
CA ARG A 184 -25.91 0.47 -8.57
C ARG A 184 -25.66 1.20 -9.89
N GLN A 185 -24.90 2.28 -9.87
CA GLN A 185 -24.59 3.04 -11.08
C GLN A 185 -23.80 2.20 -12.08
N ALA A 186 -22.77 1.48 -11.63
CA ALA A 186 -21.99 0.61 -12.47
C ALA A 186 -22.81 -0.56 -13.07
N PHE A 187 -23.81 -1.04 -12.35
CA PHE A 187 -24.68 -2.12 -12.83
C PHE A 187 -25.63 -1.68 -13.96
N TYR A 188 -26.03 -0.40 -13.99
CA TYR A 188 -26.95 0.13 -14.99
C TYR A 188 -26.26 0.84 -16.18
N ASN A 189 -24.94 0.97 -16.13
CA ASN A 189 -24.11 1.51 -17.21
C ASN A 189 -23.53 0.39 -18.07
#